data_6946252f7e3e76888658101e1e2936e2
#
_entry.id   6946252f7e3e76888658101e1e2936e2
#
_cell.length_a   1.000
_cell.length_b   1.000
_cell.length_c   1.000
_cell.angle_alpha   90.00
_cell.angle_beta   90.00
_cell.angle_gamma   90.00
#
_symmetry.space_group_name_H-M   'P 1'
#
loop_
_entity.id
_entity.type
_entity.pdbx_description
1 polymer ?
#
loop_
_entity_poly.entity_id
_entity_poly.type
_entity_poly.pdbx_seq_one_letter_code
_entity_poly.pdbx_strand_id
1 'polypeptide(L)'
;MSAVAVDDDSDAPASLLAAAACDAASPHGAAAAARAAYPGADATRTFRFVQRVPVAPYLIALAAGELSSRELGPRSRVWSEPSMVAAGEHEFADTEAFVAAAESVVGPYVWGRYDLLLLPPSFPYGGMENPCLTFVTPTLLAGDRSLANVVAHEVAHSWSGNLVTNASWGDFWLNEGLTVFLERKVLQRLRGDGVWAFHAAGGWRSLQEEVARLGAGHPYTRLVVDLSGGADPDDAFSRVPYEKGFAFLVHLERCAGGPAAFEAFLRDTYLPRFAYGAVDTAAFRASYDAAFPAASADIDWQAWLHAPGMPPVDVGAGYDTSLRDASDAAAMAWHTCDVLATGTPAAPGGWPAPATFASSEQLVAFLERLAELRSATPLALPAVRALDAAYALSATRNAEVRAAWLRLRVAAGDADCLGAAAAFLTEQGRMKYLRPLYRQLRRSKAPQLRAAAAEIFARAKGAYHPIAAKMVAQDLGQAEEGAA
;
A
#
# COMPACT_ATOMS: atom_id res chain seq x y z
N MET A 1 21.40 1.99 -0.84
CA MET A 1 21.20 2.23 0.59
C MET A 1 20.20 3.37 0.79
N SER A 2 19.57 3.42 1.93
CA SER A 2 18.75 4.56 2.39
C SER A 2 19.60 5.81 2.72
N ALA A 3 20.53 6.15 1.82
CA ALA A 3 21.51 7.21 1.95
C ALA A 3 22.08 7.58 0.58
N VAL A 4 22.74 8.72 0.47
CA VAL A 4 23.38 9.19 -0.76
C VAL A 4 24.80 8.62 -0.85
N ALA A 5 25.18 8.09 -2.03
CA ALA A 5 26.57 7.64 -2.28
C ALA A 5 27.52 8.84 -2.29
N VAL A 6 28.72 8.65 -1.74
CA VAL A 6 29.83 9.62 -1.80
C VAL A 6 31.01 9.02 -2.55
N ASP A 7 31.68 9.85 -3.36
CA ASP A 7 32.86 9.46 -4.12
C ASP A 7 34.07 9.25 -3.19
N ASP A 8 34.93 8.29 -3.56
CA ASP A 8 36.11 7.89 -2.77
C ASP A 8 37.20 8.97 -2.61
N ASP A 9 37.17 10.05 -3.43
CA ASP A 9 38.20 11.08 -3.47
C ASP A 9 38.05 12.22 -2.46
N SER A 10 36.99 12.20 -1.63
CA SER A 10 36.80 13.24 -0.59
C SER A 10 37.44 12.83 0.73
N ASP A 11 38.67 13.25 0.94
CA ASP A 11 39.53 12.92 2.09
C ASP A 11 39.20 13.69 3.38
N ALA A 12 37.93 13.95 3.73
CA ALA A 12 37.68 14.57 5.03
C ALA A 12 36.29 14.30 5.65
N PRO A 13 36.23 13.54 6.75
CA PRO A 13 35.02 13.47 7.58
C PRO A 13 34.52 14.82 8.08
N ALA A 14 35.40 15.81 8.26
CA ALA A 14 35.05 17.14 8.72
C ALA A 14 34.40 18.03 7.64
N SER A 15 34.72 17.84 6.35
CA SER A 15 34.11 18.58 5.25
C SER A 15 32.68 18.11 4.95
N LEU A 16 32.36 16.85 5.25
CA LEU A 16 31.01 16.30 5.09
C LEU A 16 29.99 16.90 6.08
N LEU A 17 30.45 17.31 7.26
CA LEU A 17 29.63 17.99 8.28
C LEU A 17 29.42 19.49 7.97
N ALA A 18 30.33 20.11 7.20
CA ALA A 18 30.28 21.54 6.89
C ALA A 18 29.46 21.89 5.62
N ALA A 19 29.23 20.94 4.73
CA ALA A 19 28.50 21.17 3.49
C ALA A 19 27.00 20.92 3.71
N ALA A 20 26.31 21.86 4.33
CA ALA A 20 24.85 21.85 4.51
C ALA A 20 24.06 22.18 3.22
N ALA A 21 24.72 22.36 2.09
CA ALA A 21 24.10 22.54 0.79
C ALA A 21 24.10 21.21 0.04
N CYS A 22 22.92 20.69 -0.23
CA CYS A 22 22.71 19.55 -1.11
C CYS A 22 23.07 19.95 -2.53
N ASP A 23 24.32 19.68 -2.96
CA ASP A 23 24.69 19.80 -4.36
C ASP A 23 24.12 18.60 -5.10
N ALA A 24 23.03 18.79 -5.80
CA ALA A 24 22.31 17.77 -6.57
C ALA A 24 23.13 17.22 -7.77
N ALA A 25 24.38 17.63 -7.92
CA ALA A 25 25.10 17.47 -9.19
C ALA A 25 25.98 16.21 -9.30
N SER A 26 26.14 15.35 -8.30
CA SER A 26 27.23 14.36 -8.39
C SER A 26 27.05 12.91 -7.95
N PRO A 27 25.93 12.24 -7.96
CA PRO A 27 25.95 10.77 -7.75
C PRO A 27 26.15 9.94 -9.05
N HIS A 28 26.16 10.58 -10.22
CA HIS A 28 26.04 9.86 -11.49
C HIS A 28 27.37 9.34 -12.06
N GLY A 29 28.47 9.97 -11.74
CA GLY A 29 29.79 9.54 -12.17
C GLY A 29 30.25 8.23 -11.51
N ALA A 30 29.99 8.07 -10.23
CA ALA A 30 30.46 6.92 -9.45
C ALA A 30 29.83 5.59 -9.86
N ALA A 31 28.53 5.58 -10.20
CA ALA A 31 27.86 4.36 -10.64
C ALA A 31 28.31 3.89 -12.04
N ALA A 32 28.66 4.82 -12.93
CA ALA A 32 29.22 4.49 -14.25
C ALA A 32 30.67 4.01 -14.16
N ALA A 33 31.50 4.65 -13.31
CA ALA A 33 32.88 4.26 -13.06
C ALA A 33 32.98 2.89 -12.34
N ALA A 34 32.00 2.56 -11.49
CA ALA A 34 31.91 1.28 -10.81
C ALA A 34 31.78 0.08 -11.76
N ARG A 35 31.16 0.26 -12.92
CA ARG A 35 31.02 -0.79 -13.95
C ARG A 35 32.33 -1.06 -14.72
N ALA A 36 33.22 -0.06 -14.82
CA ALA A 36 34.44 -0.19 -15.62
C ALA A 36 35.58 -0.92 -14.93
N ALA A 37 35.53 -1.14 -13.61
CA ALA A 37 36.58 -1.72 -12.82
C ALA A 37 36.09 -2.90 -11.97
N TYR A 38 35.78 -4.05 -12.60
CA TYR A 38 35.68 -5.31 -11.86
C TYR A 38 37.14 -5.91 -11.82
N PRO A 39 37.87 -5.74 -10.72
CA PRO A 39 39.11 -6.42 -10.56
C PRO A 39 38.86 -7.91 -10.30
N GLY A 40 39.86 -8.76 -10.56
CA GLY A 40 39.74 -10.20 -10.37
C GLY A 40 39.26 -10.61 -8.97
N ALA A 41 38.93 -11.88 -8.80
CA ALA A 41 38.20 -12.47 -7.67
C ALA A 41 38.68 -12.17 -6.24
N ASP A 42 39.84 -11.55 -6.07
CA ASP A 42 40.45 -11.24 -4.77
C ASP A 42 40.42 -9.75 -4.38
N ALA A 43 39.77 -8.88 -5.18
CA ALA A 43 39.76 -7.46 -4.89
C ALA A 43 38.45 -7.05 -4.16
N THR A 44 38.60 -6.42 -3.01
CA THR A 44 37.50 -5.80 -2.25
C THR A 44 37.33 -4.36 -2.69
N ARG A 45 36.06 -3.90 -2.72
CA ARG A 45 35.71 -2.51 -2.95
C ARG A 45 34.89 -1.97 -1.78
N THR A 46 35.24 -0.78 -1.31
CA THR A 46 34.50 -0.07 -0.29
C THR A 46 33.52 0.90 -0.96
N PHE A 47 32.24 0.83 -0.57
CA PHE A 47 31.21 1.80 -0.94
C PHE A 47 30.89 2.63 0.28
N ARG A 48 30.86 3.96 0.12
CA ARG A 48 30.53 4.90 1.19
C ARG A 48 29.20 5.58 0.89
N PHE A 49 28.38 5.72 1.92
CA PHE A 49 27.08 6.39 1.84
C PHE A 49 26.91 7.31 3.03
N VAL A 50 26.25 8.43 2.83
CA VAL A 50 25.95 9.41 3.89
C VAL A 50 24.46 9.68 3.92
N GLN A 51 23.84 9.53 5.11
CA GLN A 51 22.50 10.03 5.41
C GLN A 51 22.64 11.20 6.38
N ARG A 52 22.27 12.41 5.91
CA ARG A 52 22.41 13.64 6.71
C ARG A 52 21.19 13.94 7.56
N VAL A 53 20.05 13.40 7.19
CA VAL A 53 18.80 13.53 7.93
C VAL A 53 18.74 12.37 8.94
N PRO A 54 18.49 12.65 10.23
CA PRO A 54 18.30 11.60 11.23
C PRO A 54 17.15 10.68 10.83
N VAL A 55 17.38 9.38 10.94
CA VAL A 55 16.40 8.33 10.57
C VAL A 55 16.21 7.34 11.71
N ALA A 56 15.01 6.80 11.83
CA ALA A 56 14.75 5.67 12.71
C ALA A 56 15.53 4.42 12.23
N PRO A 57 16.01 3.55 13.14
CA PRO A 57 16.83 2.39 12.77
C PRO A 57 16.19 1.45 11.76
N TYR A 58 14.86 1.27 11.79
CA TYR A 58 14.14 0.40 10.87
C TYR A 58 14.14 0.89 9.41
N LEU A 59 14.49 2.17 9.18
CA LEU A 59 14.62 2.76 7.84
C LEU A 59 16.01 2.54 7.21
N ILE A 60 16.94 1.92 7.93
CA ILE A 60 18.26 1.61 7.38
C ILE A 60 18.14 0.40 6.46
N ALA A 61 18.33 0.61 5.17
CA ALA A 61 18.20 -0.43 4.16
C ALA A 61 19.46 -0.50 3.27
N LEU A 62 19.80 -1.71 2.87
CA LEU A 62 20.89 -2.02 1.95
C LEU A 62 20.40 -3.01 0.91
N ALA A 63 20.62 -2.70 -0.36
CA ALA A 63 20.50 -3.65 -1.45
C ALA A 63 21.82 -3.75 -2.21
N ALA A 64 22.18 -4.97 -2.58
CA ALA A 64 23.36 -5.27 -3.40
C ALA A 64 23.03 -6.38 -4.39
N GLY A 65 23.49 -6.24 -5.63
CA GLY A 65 23.24 -7.20 -6.69
C GLY A 65 23.62 -6.63 -8.05
N GLU A 66 23.31 -7.35 -9.10
CA GLU A 66 23.43 -6.87 -10.47
C GLU A 66 22.26 -5.94 -10.79
N LEU A 67 22.46 -4.64 -10.53
CA LEU A 67 21.45 -3.62 -10.67
C LEU A 67 21.75 -2.69 -11.85
N SER A 68 20.70 -2.33 -12.58
CA SER A 68 20.67 -1.27 -13.57
C SER A 68 19.74 -0.16 -13.09
N SER A 69 19.91 1.05 -13.62
CA SER A 69 19.00 2.16 -13.30
C SER A 69 18.56 2.94 -14.52
N ARG A 70 17.42 3.60 -14.40
CA ARG A 70 16.91 4.57 -15.38
C ARG A 70 16.39 5.80 -14.67
N GLU A 71 16.57 6.97 -15.31
CA GLU A 71 16.06 8.23 -14.79
C GLU A 71 14.52 8.27 -14.89
N LEU A 72 13.88 8.79 -13.84
CA LEU A 72 12.44 9.10 -13.82
C LEU A 72 12.21 10.63 -13.81
N GLY A 73 13.19 11.37 -13.30
CA GLY A 73 13.14 12.82 -13.18
C GLY A 73 14.43 13.40 -12.62
N PRO A 74 14.49 14.69 -12.33
CA PRO A 74 15.73 15.37 -11.92
C PRO A 74 16.31 14.85 -10.60
N ARG A 75 15.47 14.31 -9.71
CA ARG A 75 15.89 13.76 -8.40
C ARG A 75 15.49 12.30 -8.20
N SER A 76 14.94 11.63 -9.22
CA SER A 76 14.39 10.28 -9.12
C SER A 76 14.95 9.33 -10.14
N ARG A 77 15.19 8.10 -9.74
CA ARG A 77 15.55 6.96 -10.56
C ARG A 77 14.80 5.71 -10.15
N VAL A 78 14.64 4.78 -11.08
CA VAL A 78 14.31 3.40 -10.75
C VAL A 78 15.56 2.52 -10.91
N TRP A 79 15.76 1.67 -9.92
CA TRP A 79 16.77 0.62 -9.88
C TRP A 79 16.10 -0.74 -9.93
N SER A 80 16.64 -1.68 -10.67
CA SER A 80 16.20 -3.07 -10.67
C SER A 80 17.22 -3.96 -11.37
N GLU A 81 16.93 -5.25 -11.42
CA GLU A 81 17.62 -6.16 -12.34
C GLU A 81 17.51 -5.67 -13.78
N PRO A 82 18.54 -5.91 -14.65
CA PRO A 82 18.56 -5.42 -16.02
C PRO A 82 17.32 -5.77 -16.85
N SER A 83 16.71 -6.92 -16.58
CA SER A 83 15.50 -7.41 -17.27
C SER A 83 14.23 -6.64 -16.92
N MET A 84 14.19 -5.98 -15.74
CA MET A 84 12.98 -5.36 -15.19
C MET A 84 13.02 -3.82 -15.21
N VAL A 85 14.22 -3.22 -15.29
CA VAL A 85 14.39 -1.77 -15.11
C VAL A 85 13.61 -0.94 -16.13
N ALA A 86 13.48 -1.40 -17.37
CA ALA A 86 12.71 -0.68 -18.41
C ALA A 86 11.19 -0.69 -18.13
N ALA A 87 10.66 -1.78 -17.57
CA ALA A 87 9.27 -1.83 -17.15
C ALA A 87 9.03 -0.90 -15.95
N GLY A 88 9.98 -0.84 -15.01
CA GLY A 88 9.94 0.10 -13.89
C GLY A 88 9.98 1.56 -14.33
N GLU A 89 10.83 1.93 -15.30
CA GLU A 89 10.88 3.27 -15.88
C GLU A 89 9.51 3.68 -16.45
N HIS A 90 8.86 2.80 -17.20
CA HIS A 90 7.54 3.05 -17.75
C HIS A 90 6.49 3.24 -16.66
N GLU A 91 6.43 2.32 -15.70
CA GLU A 91 5.37 2.28 -14.69
C GLU A 91 5.48 3.44 -13.69
N PHE A 92 6.71 3.85 -13.32
CA PHE A 92 6.96 4.84 -12.27
C PHE A 92 7.30 6.24 -12.81
N ALA A 93 7.01 6.51 -14.07
CA ALA A 93 7.34 7.79 -14.72
C ALA A 93 6.71 9.02 -14.04
N ASP A 94 5.63 8.86 -13.27
CA ASP A 94 4.93 9.95 -12.59
C ASP A 94 5.51 10.29 -11.20
N THR A 95 6.62 9.64 -10.79
CA THR A 95 7.22 9.80 -9.44
C THR A 95 7.49 11.26 -9.07
N GLU A 96 8.07 12.05 -9.97
CA GLU A 96 8.34 13.47 -9.71
C GLU A 96 7.05 14.29 -9.51
N ALA A 97 5.98 13.95 -10.22
CA ALA A 97 4.69 14.61 -10.04
C ALA A 97 4.11 14.32 -8.64
N PHE A 98 4.28 13.11 -8.12
CA PHE A 98 3.87 12.77 -6.74
C PHE A 98 4.68 13.57 -5.71
N VAL A 99 6.00 13.65 -5.87
CA VAL A 99 6.86 14.42 -4.95
C VAL A 99 6.49 15.90 -5.00
N ALA A 100 6.33 16.49 -6.17
CA ALA A 100 5.96 17.91 -6.32
C ALA A 100 4.55 18.21 -5.76
N ALA A 101 3.60 17.29 -5.94
CA ALA A 101 2.26 17.43 -5.37
C ALA A 101 2.31 17.37 -3.83
N ALA A 102 3.10 16.46 -3.24
CA ALA A 102 3.29 16.38 -1.80
C ALA A 102 3.95 17.66 -1.24
N GLU A 103 4.99 18.18 -1.91
CA GLU A 103 5.63 19.45 -1.53
C GLU A 103 4.63 20.61 -1.52
N SER A 104 3.64 20.64 -2.40
CA SER A 104 2.60 21.68 -2.42
C SER A 104 1.67 21.62 -1.22
N VAL A 105 1.55 20.46 -0.56
CA VAL A 105 0.70 20.27 0.63
C VAL A 105 1.47 20.50 1.92
N VAL A 106 2.66 19.90 2.05
CA VAL A 106 3.37 19.78 3.34
C VAL A 106 4.77 20.40 3.36
N GLY A 107 5.18 21.09 2.28
CA GLY A 107 6.45 21.80 2.22
C GLY A 107 7.59 20.98 1.63
N PRO A 108 8.83 21.50 1.67
CA PRO A 108 9.94 21.00 0.85
C PRO A 108 10.36 19.56 1.19
N TYR A 109 10.74 18.81 0.15
CA TYR A 109 11.35 17.49 0.24
C TYR A 109 12.81 17.62 0.69
N VAL A 110 13.16 17.13 1.86
CA VAL A 110 14.47 17.39 2.50
C VAL A 110 15.56 16.34 2.21
N TRP A 111 15.18 15.21 1.59
CA TRP A 111 16.06 14.05 1.42
C TRP A 111 16.99 14.14 0.21
N GLY A 112 16.77 15.12 -0.67
CA GLY A 112 17.55 15.36 -1.89
C GLY A 112 17.16 14.44 -3.06
N ARG A 113 17.31 13.10 -2.89
CA ARG A 113 16.95 12.11 -3.91
C ARG A 113 15.76 11.25 -3.46
N TYR A 114 14.94 10.86 -4.44
CA TYR A 114 13.86 9.90 -4.28
C TYR A 114 14.02 8.79 -5.33
N ASP A 115 14.84 7.81 -5.03
CA ASP A 115 15.01 6.66 -5.92
C ASP A 115 14.05 5.53 -5.52
N LEU A 116 13.65 4.72 -6.52
CA LEU A 116 12.86 3.52 -6.34
C LEU A 116 13.72 2.29 -6.61
N LEU A 117 13.61 1.26 -5.78
CA LEU A 117 14.18 -0.06 -6.04
C LEU A 117 13.04 -1.06 -6.27
N LEU A 118 12.89 -1.47 -7.52
CA LEU A 118 11.97 -2.54 -7.89
C LEU A 118 12.62 -3.87 -7.49
N LEU A 119 12.06 -4.48 -6.45
CA LEU A 119 12.59 -5.68 -5.82
C LEU A 119 12.19 -6.97 -6.56
N PRO A 120 12.81 -8.11 -6.23
CA PRO A 120 12.37 -9.41 -6.68
C PRO A 120 10.93 -9.75 -6.23
N PRO A 121 10.26 -10.69 -6.92
CA PRO A 121 8.86 -11.05 -6.65
C PRO A 121 8.56 -11.52 -5.22
N SER A 122 9.56 -11.98 -4.47
CA SER A 122 9.42 -12.42 -3.08
C SER A 122 9.09 -11.29 -2.09
N PHE A 123 9.20 -10.03 -2.49
CA PHE A 123 8.95 -8.89 -1.61
C PHE A 123 7.51 -8.92 -1.07
N PRO A 124 7.32 -8.92 0.29
CA PRO A 124 6.03 -9.26 0.87
C PRO A 124 5.04 -8.10 0.99
N TYR A 125 5.49 -6.86 0.75
CA TYR A 125 4.70 -5.63 0.89
C TYR A 125 4.42 -4.95 -0.46
N GLY A 126 3.72 -3.82 -0.45
CA GLY A 126 3.54 -2.94 -1.61
C GLY A 126 4.75 -2.10 -1.87
N GLY A 127 5.24 -1.43 -0.82
CA GLY A 127 6.45 -0.66 -0.76
C GLY A 127 7.06 -0.70 0.63
N MET A 128 8.18 -0.01 0.78
CA MET A 128 8.84 0.31 2.04
C MET A 128 9.57 1.63 1.86
N GLU A 129 9.30 2.55 2.71
CA GLU A 129 9.63 3.97 2.65
C GLU A 129 11.08 4.33 2.97
N ASN A 130 12.03 3.43 2.73
CA ASN A 130 13.44 3.70 3.03
C ASN A 130 13.88 5.03 2.39
N PRO A 131 14.36 6.02 3.16
CA PRO A 131 14.75 7.31 2.63
C PRO A 131 15.78 7.20 1.50
N CYS A 132 15.63 8.01 0.46
CA CYS A 132 16.46 8.03 -0.74
C CYS A 132 16.40 6.74 -1.60
N LEU A 133 15.79 5.65 -1.13
CA LEU A 133 15.68 4.38 -1.86
C LEU A 133 14.45 3.61 -1.41
N THR A 134 13.30 4.04 -1.85
CA THR A 134 12.03 3.36 -1.60
C THR A 134 11.99 2.00 -2.29
N PHE A 135 11.65 0.96 -1.54
CA PHE A 135 11.47 -0.38 -2.09
C PHE A 135 10.05 -0.54 -2.62
N VAL A 136 9.90 -1.18 -3.79
CA VAL A 136 8.60 -1.44 -4.41
C VAL A 136 8.50 -2.85 -4.97
N THR A 137 7.30 -3.42 -4.92
CA THR A 137 7.00 -4.74 -5.44
C THR A 137 6.84 -4.74 -6.96
N PRO A 138 7.27 -5.80 -7.69
CA PRO A 138 7.01 -5.93 -9.11
C PRO A 138 5.53 -6.16 -9.45
N THR A 139 4.67 -6.42 -8.46
CA THR A 139 3.22 -6.51 -8.69
C THR A 139 2.59 -5.18 -9.11
N LEU A 140 3.34 -4.07 -9.02
CA LEU A 140 2.92 -2.76 -9.53
C LEU A 140 3.03 -2.62 -11.05
N LEU A 141 3.77 -3.51 -11.71
CA LEU A 141 4.01 -3.47 -13.16
C LEU A 141 2.78 -3.93 -13.96
N ALA A 142 1.72 -3.14 -13.95
CA ALA A 142 0.50 -3.42 -14.72
C ALA A 142 0.68 -3.16 -16.23
N GLY A 143 1.60 -2.26 -16.58
CA GLY A 143 1.89 -1.84 -17.95
C GLY A 143 1.10 -0.60 -18.41
N ASP A 144 0.28 -0.03 -17.52
CA ASP A 144 -0.60 1.11 -17.77
C ASP A 144 -0.54 2.19 -16.66
N ARG A 145 0.41 2.07 -15.72
CA ARG A 145 0.63 2.94 -14.56
C ARG A 145 -0.54 2.97 -13.57
N SER A 146 -1.50 2.09 -13.71
CA SER A 146 -2.71 2.10 -12.89
C SER A 146 -2.46 1.74 -11.43
N LEU A 147 -1.32 1.14 -11.09
CA LEU A 147 -0.94 0.76 -9.73
C LEU A 147 0.13 1.68 -9.11
N ALA A 148 0.52 2.76 -9.79
CA ALA A 148 1.54 3.70 -9.32
C ALA A 148 1.13 4.49 -8.06
N ASN A 149 -0.13 4.41 -7.61
CA ASN A 149 -0.60 5.04 -6.37
C ASN A 149 0.20 4.61 -5.13
N VAL A 150 0.72 3.38 -5.11
CA VAL A 150 1.61 2.91 -4.04
C VAL A 150 2.84 3.82 -3.93
N VAL A 151 3.39 4.30 -5.08
CA VAL A 151 4.50 5.27 -5.05
C VAL A 151 4.07 6.59 -4.41
N ALA A 152 2.84 7.05 -4.60
CA ALA A 152 2.34 8.26 -3.92
C ALA A 152 2.28 8.06 -2.38
N HIS A 153 1.93 6.86 -1.92
CA HIS A 153 1.97 6.47 -0.50
C HIS A 153 3.40 6.54 0.04
N GLU A 154 4.34 5.88 -0.64
CA GLU A 154 5.74 5.86 -0.21
C GLU A 154 6.40 7.25 -0.28
N VAL A 155 6.00 8.10 -1.23
CA VAL A 155 6.42 9.52 -1.28
C VAL A 155 5.92 10.27 -0.04
N ALA A 156 4.66 10.06 0.36
CA ALA A 156 4.07 10.73 1.52
C ALA A 156 4.79 10.38 2.82
N HIS A 157 5.32 9.16 2.94
CA HIS A 157 6.18 8.76 4.05
C HIS A 157 7.42 9.64 4.23
N SER A 158 7.89 10.31 3.21
CA SER A 158 9.03 11.23 3.32
C SER A 158 8.82 12.32 4.38
N TRP A 159 7.57 12.67 4.68
CA TRP A 159 7.20 13.61 5.76
C TRP A 159 6.62 12.91 6.97
N SER A 160 5.74 11.92 6.76
CA SER A 160 5.04 11.18 7.80
C SER A 160 5.61 9.76 7.91
N GLY A 161 6.31 9.48 8.99
CA GLY A 161 7.05 8.23 9.21
C GLY A 161 8.56 8.41 9.15
N ASN A 162 9.07 9.19 8.20
CA ASN A 162 10.50 9.41 8.02
C ASN A 162 10.99 10.71 8.66
N LEU A 163 10.51 11.87 8.18
CA LEU A 163 10.92 13.16 8.74
C LEU A 163 10.40 13.35 10.18
N VAL A 164 9.16 12.95 10.41
CA VAL A 164 8.52 12.85 11.70
C VAL A 164 8.09 11.40 11.87
N THR A 165 8.68 10.67 12.82
CA THR A 165 8.38 9.25 13.04
C THR A 165 7.55 9.05 14.31
N ASN A 166 6.79 7.96 14.41
CA ASN A 166 6.10 7.60 15.64
C ASN A 166 7.08 7.22 16.75
N ALA A 167 6.78 7.61 17.99
CA ALA A 167 7.62 7.31 19.14
C ALA A 167 7.57 5.84 19.56
N SER A 168 6.45 5.16 19.28
CA SER A 168 6.25 3.74 19.57
C SER A 168 5.35 3.10 18.51
N TRP A 169 5.40 1.78 18.38
CA TRP A 169 4.49 1.04 17.49
C TRP A 169 3.01 1.12 17.93
N GLY A 170 2.75 1.49 19.18
CA GLY A 170 1.39 1.81 19.65
C GLY A 170 0.80 3.07 19.00
N ASP A 171 1.68 3.98 18.54
CA ASP A 171 1.34 5.23 17.85
C ASP A 171 1.45 5.10 16.31
N PHE A 172 1.46 3.89 15.76
CA PHE A 172 1.73 3.63 14.34
C PHE A 172 0.77 4.33 13.37
N TRP A 173 -0.41 4.74 13.84
CA TRP A 173 -1.34 5.55 13.06
C TRP A 173 -0.78 6.93 12.68
N LEU A 174 0.17 7.46 13.46
CA LEU A 174 0.87 8.70 13.13
C LEU A 174 1.79 8.55 11.91
N ASN A 175 2.34 7.35 11.68
CA ASN A 175 3.02 7.06 10.43
C ASN A 175 1.99 6.81 9.33
N GLU A 176 1.17 5.80 9.46
CA GLU A 176 0.35 5.26 8.38
C GLU A 176 -0.90 6.09 8.08
N GLY A 177 -1.60 6.53 9.13
CA GLY A 177 -2.81 7.33 8.95
C GLY A 177 -2.53 8.69 8.33
N LEU A 178 -1.45 9.38 8.77
CA LEU A 178 -0.99 10.61 8.14
C LEU A 178 -0.51 10.36 6.71
N THR A 179 0.20 9.26 6.46
CA THR A 179 0.66 8.92 5.12
C THR A 179 -0.50 8.65 4.15
N VAL A 180 -1.52 7.89 4.56
CA VAL A 180 -2.74 7.70 3.73
C VAL A 180 -3.46 9.04 3.52
N PHE A 181 -3.49 9.91 4.52
CA PHE A 181 -4.07 11.25 4.37
C PHE A 181 -3.31 12.06 3.32
N LEU A 182 -1.98 12.11 3.39
CA LEU A 182 -1.14 12.81 2.42
C LEU A 182 -1.18 12.18 1.03
N GLU A 183 -1.12 10.84 0.92
CA GLU A 183 -1.31 10.09 -0.33
C GLU A 183 -2.57 10.55 -1.05
N ARG A 184 -3.71 10.55 -0.33
CA ARG A 184 -4.99 10.96 -0.91
C ARG A 184 -5.04 12.45 -1.26
N LYS A 185 -4.34 13.33 -0.51
CA LYS A 185 -4.17 14.73 -0.89
C LYS A 185 -3.32 14.90 -2.15
N VAL A 186 -2.26 14.11 -2.31
CA VAL A 186 -1.43 14.07 -3.52
C VAL A 186 -2.28 13.65 -4.73
N LEU A 187 -3.04 12.56 -4.59
CA LEU A 187 -3.93 12.09 -5.65
C LEU A 187 -5.03 13.11 -5.97
N GLN A 188 -5.58 13.81 -4.98
CA GLN A 188 -6.53 14.90 -5.16
C GLN A 188 -5.95 16.04 -6.02
N ARG A 189 -4.71 16.47 -5.72
CA ARG A 189 -4.02 17.52 -6.49
C ARG A 189 -3.80 17.13 -7.95
N LEU A 190 -3.53 15.86 -8.21
CA LEU A 190 -3.17 15.36 -9.55
C LEU A 190 -4.39 14.88 -10.35
N ARG A 191 -5.42 14.38 -9.70
CA ARG A 191 -6.55 13.67 -10.36
C ARG A 191 -7.93 14.19 -9.98
N GLY A 192 -8.00 15.15 -9.05
CA GLY A 192 -9.25 15.82 -8.66
C GLY A 192 -9.99 15.18 -7.50
N ASP A 193 -11.03 15.89 -7.03
CA ASP A 193 -11.81 15.55 -5.81
C ASP A 193 -12.54 14.21 -5.91
N GLY A 194 -13.03 13.86 -7.10
CA GLY A 194 -13.72 12.58 -7.31
C GLY A 194 -12.83 11.37 -7.03
N VAL A 195 -11.53 11.44 -7.41
CA VAL A 195 -10.56 10.37 -7.12
C VAL A 195 -10.27 10.31 -5.63
N TRP A 196 -10.07 11.44 -4.96
CA TRP A 196 -9.94 11.51 -3.51
C TRP A 196 -11.12 10.84 -2.80
N ALA A 197 -12.35 11.21 -3.18
CA ALA A 197 -13.58 10.67 -2.59
C ALA A 197 -13.72 9.16 -2.84
N PHE A 198 -13.36 8.69 -4.05
CA PHE A 198 -13.36 7.28 -4.40
C PHE A 198 -12.43 6.46 -3.49
N HIS A 199 -11.19 6.93 -3.29
CA HIS A 199 -10.22 6.28 -2.39
C HIS A 199 -10.65 6.36 -0.92
N ALA A 200 -11.19 7.50 -0.48
CA ALA A 200 -11.68 7.68 0.89
C ALA A 200 -12.85 6.73 1.20
N ALA A 201 -13.81 6.60 0.28
CA ALA A 201 -14.93 5.66 0.43
C ALA A 201 -14.47 4.20 0.37
N GLY A 202 -13.47 3.88 -0.45
CA GLY A 202 -12.81 2.57 -0.49
C GLY A 202 -12.14 2.21 0.82
N GLY A 203 -11.40 3.15 1.40
CA GLY A 203 -10.75 3.00 2.70
C GLY A 203 -11.74 2.80 3.84
N TRP A 204 -12.84 3.55 3.85
CA TRP A 204 -13.90 3.37 4.84
C TRP A 204 -14.48 1.95 4.80
N ARG A 205 -14.78 1.43 3.61
CA ARG A 205 -15.23 0.03 3.44
C ARG A 205 -14.18 -0.97 3.92
N SER A 206 -12.92 -0.76 3.54
CA SER A 206 -11.81 -1.60 3.98
C SER A 206 -11.65 -1.65 5.49
N LEU A 207 -11.89 -0.51 6.18
CA LEU A 207 -11.93 -0.45 7.64
C LEU A 207 -13.11 -1.26 8.20
N GLN A 208 -14.30 -1.14 7.63
CA GLN A 208 -15.47 -1.91 8.06
C GLN A 208 -15.22 -3.43 7.97
N GLU A 209 -14.66 -3.88 6.85
CA GLU A 209 -14.29 -5.29 6.65
C GLU A 209 -13.25 -5.77 7.66
N GLU A 210 -12.24 -4.95 7.95
CA GLU A 210 -11.18 -5.30 8.89
C GLU A 210 -11.70 -5.36 10.33
N VAL A 211 -12.52 -4.39 10.75
CA VAL A 211 -13.17 -4.40 12.06
C VAL A 211 -14.11 -5.60 12.21
N ALA A 212 -14.87 -5.94 11.16
CA ALA A 212 -15.72 -7.13 11.17
C ALA A 212 -14.90 -8.43 11.25
N ARG A 213 -13.75 -8.49 10.57
CA ARG A 213 -12.84 -9.65 10.58
C ARG A 213 -12.20 -9.88 11.95
N LEU A 214 -11.75 -8.80 12.61
CA LEU A 214 -11.13 -8.86 13.93
C LEU A 214 -12.18 -9.07 15.05
N GLY A 215 -13.36 -8.51 14.87
CA GLY A 215 -14.40 -8.34 15.87
C GLY A 215 -14.39 -6.93 16.46
N ALA A 216 -15.54 -6.29 16.54
CA ALA A 216 -15.66 -4.88 16.94
C ALA A 216 -15.09 -4.57 18.34
N GLY A 217 -15.04 -5.55 19.25
CA GLY A 217 -14.45 -5.41 20.59
C GLY A 217 -12.96 -5.70 20.65
N HIS A 218 -12.32 -6.13 19.56
CA HIS A 218 -10.92 -6.54 19.57
C HIS A 218 -9.98 -5.34 19.83
N PRO A 219 -8.98 -5.47 20.74
CA PRO A 219 -8.10 -4.36 21.10
C PRO A 219 -7.31 -3.77 19.90
N TYR A 220 -6.98 -4.57 18.90
CA TYR A 220 -6.28 -4.11 17.69
C TYR A 220 -7.18 -3.34 16.70
N THR A 221 -8.45 -3.08 17.06
CA THR A 221 -9.32 -2.14 16.36
C THR A 221 -9.27 -0.71 16.95
N ARG A 222 -8.51 -0.51 18.02
CA ARG A 222 -8.17 0.82 18.54
C ARG A 222 -7.17 1.52 17.65
N LEU A 223 -7.18 2.83 17.64
CA LEU A 223 -6.20 3.62 16.90
C LEU A 223 -4.85 3.65 17.61
N VAL A 224 -4.86 3.86 18.92
CA VAL A 224 -3.68 3.68 19.79
C VAL A 224 -3.76 2.30 20.41
N VAL A 225 -2.78 1.46 20.08
CA VAL A 225 -2.74 0.06 20.50
C VAL A 225 -1.78 -0.09 21.68
N ASP A 226 -2.22 -0.77 22.73
CA ASP A 226 -1.36 -1.18 23.83
C ASP A 226 -0.59 -2.45 23.45
N LEU A 227 0.71 -2.30 23.23
CA LEU A 227 1.66 -3.38 22.94
C LEU A 227 2.54 -3.73 24.16
N SER A 228 2.15 -3.30 25.36
CA SER A 228 2.83 -3.68 26.59
C SER A 228 2.67 -5.18 26.85
N GLY A 229 3.57 -5.74 27.68
CA GLY A 229 3.49 -7.16 28.05
C GLY A 229 4.06 -8.13 27.02
N GLY A 230 4.84 -7.64 26.03
CA GLY A 230 5.53 -8.50 25.05
C GLY A 230 4.68 -8.91 23.85
N ALA A 231 3.60 -8.16 23.55
CA ALA A 231 2.85 -8.34 22.30
C ALA A 231 3.73 -8.07 21.10
N ASP A 232 3.72 -8.97 20.11
CA ASP A 232 4.42 -8.77 18.84
C ASP A 232 3.69 -7.68 18.04
N PRO A 233 4.35 -6.56 17.66
CA PRO A 233 3.74 -5.53 16.82
C PRO A 233 3.18 -6.05 15.50
N ASP A 234 3.79 -7.11 14.93
CA ASP A 234 3.33 -7.73 13.69
C ASP A 234 1.92 -8.36 13.83
N ASP A 235 1.54 -8.81 15.04
CA ASP A 235 0.19 -9.34 15.30
C ASP A 235 -0.89 -8.24 15.25
N ALA A 236 -0.51 -6.99 15.54
CA ALA A 236 -1.39 -5.83 15.46
C ALA A 236 -1.43 -5.20 14.06
N PHE A 237 -0.57 -5.65 13.13
CA PHE A 237 -0.51 -5.12 11.76
C PHE A 237 -1.80 -5.42 11.00
N SER A 238 -2.53 -4.36 10.65
CA SER A 238 -3.85 -4.43 10.02
C SER A 238 -4.15 -3.16 9.23
N ARG A 239 -5.33 -3.06 8.63
CA ARG A 239 -5.82 -1.85 7.97
C ARG A 239 -6.22 -0.73 8.93
N VAL A 240 -6.33 -1.01 10.22
CA VAL A 240 -6.85 -0.05 11.21
C VAL A 240 -5.99 1.20 11.33
N PRO A 241 -4.67 1.17 11.57
CA PRO A 241 -3.87 2.38 11.68
C PRO A 241 -3.92 3.25 10.42
N TYR A 242 -4.03 2.64 9.25
CA TYR A 242 -4.16 3.32 7.96
C TYR A 242 -5.51 4.03 7.83
N GLU A 243 -6.60 3.29 7.84
CA GLU A 243 -7.92 3.78 7.45
C GLU A 243 -8.69 4.44 8.59
N LYS A 244 -8.57 3.95 9.82
CA LYS A 244 -9.11 4.64 11.00
C LYS A 244 -8.31 5.92 11.28
N GLY A 245 -6.98 5.87 11.07
CA GLY A 245 -6.11 7.04 11.15
C GLY A 245 -6.49 8.10 10.12
N PHE A 246 -6.64 7.72 8.85
CA PHE A 246 -7.15 8.61 7.81
C PHE A 246 -8.51 9.22 8.18
N ALA A 247 -9.46 8.39 8.61
CA ALA A 247 -10.79 8.87 9.00
C ALA A 247 -10.73 9.89 10.14
N PHE A 248 -9.85 9.66 11.10
CA PHE A 248 -9.64 10.61 12.19
C PHE A 248 -9.06 11.94 11.70
N LEU A 249 -8.06 11.90 10.81
CA LEU A 249 -7.47 13.13 10.25
C LEU A 249 -8.47 13.91 9.39
N VAL A 250 -9.34 13.24 8.63
CA VAL A 250 -10.44 13.90 7.91
C VAL A 250 -11.41 14.56 8.90
N HIS A 251 -11.72 13.92 10.03
CA HIS A 251 -12.52 14.52 11.08
C HIS A 251 -11.85 15.76 11.67
N LEU A 252 -10.57 15.68 12.00
CA LEU A 252 -9.76 16.80 12.50
C LEU A 252 -9.70 17.96 11.49
N GLU A 253 -9.51 17.66 10.20
CA GLU A 253 -9.54 18.65 9.12
C GLU A 253 -10.88 19.40 9.07
N ARG A 254 -12.01 18.69 9.17
CA ARG A 254 -13.34 19.30 9.19
C ARG A 254 -13.53 20.21 10.41
N CYS A 255 -13.13 19.74 11.58
CA CYS A 255 -13.20 20.52 12.84
C CYS A 255 -12.30 21.75 12.81
N ALA A 256 -11.13 21.67 12.19
CA ALA A 256 -10.18 22.77 12.04
C ALA A 256 -10.63 23.89 11.10
N GLY A 257 -11.79 23.75 10.45
CA GLY A 257 -12.30 24.72 9.49
C GLY A 257 -12.02 24.38 8.01
N GLY A 258 -11.56 23.14 7.75
CA GLY A 258 -11.38 22.59 6.41
C GLY A 258 -9.95 22.49 5.93
N PRO A 259 -9.76 22.07 4.66
CA PRO A 259 -8.47 21.67 4.13
C PRO A 259 -7.37 22.73 4.25
N ALA A 260 -7.68 23.99 3.91
CA ALA A 260 -6.67 25.04 3.92
C ALA A 260 -6.07 25.30 5.31
N ALA A 261 -6.91 25.28 6.36
CA ALA A 261 -6.46 25.49 7.73
C ALA A 261 -5.64 24.29 8.24
N PHE A 262 -6.09 23.06 7.93
CA PHE A 262 -5.44 21.86 8.41
C PHE A 262 -4.13 21.57 7.67
N GLU A 263 -4.07 21.78 6.36
CA GLU A 263 -2.83 21.66 5.57
C GLU A 263 -1.79 22.72 6.04
N ALA A 264 -2.22 23.95 6.33
CA ALA A 264 -1.35 24.96 6.93
C ALA A 264 -0.82 24.53 8.31
N PHE A 265 -1.68 23.95 9.17
CA PHE A 265 -1.25 23.39 10.45
C PHE A 265 -0.19 22.30 10.28
N LEU A 266 -0.41 21.35 9.36
CA LEU A 266 0.57 20.29 9.10
C LEU A 266 1.89 20.87 8.60
N ARG A 267 1.86 21.76 7.61
CA ARG A 267 3.03 22.33 6.95
C ARG A 267 3.81 23.31 7.82
N ASP A 268 3.11 24.20 8.52
CA ASP A 268 3.74 25.37 9.15
C ASP A 268 3.90 25.21 10.69
N THR A 269 3.25 24.19 11.28
CA THR A 269 3.28 23.98 12.74
C THR A 269 3.75 22.57 13.10
N TYR A 270 3.01 21.53 12.67
CA TYR A 270 3.27 20.15 13.11
C TYR A 270 4.60 19.60 12.57
N LEU A 271 4.78 19.62 11.25
CA LEU A 271 6.00 19.08 10.65
C LEU A 271 7.25 19.82 11.11
N PRO A 272 7.33 21.18 11.08
CA PRO A 272 8.51 21.87 11.57
C PRO A 272 8.82 21.64 13.05
N ARG A 273 7.79 21.46 13.86
CA ARG A 273 7.97 21.21 15.30
C ARG A 273 8.60 19.87 15.61
N PHE A 274 8.22 18.83 14.88
CA PHE A 274 8.62 17.46 15.16
C PHE A 274 9.63 16.90 14.16
N ALA A 275 9.99 17.65 13.12
CA ALA A 275 10.98 17.25 12.12
C ALA A 275 12.28 16.74 12.76
N TYR A 276 12.82 15.68 12.18
CA TYR A 276 14.06 15.03 12.64
C TYR A 276 13.93 14.30 13.99
N GLY A 277 12.72 14.04 14.43
CA GLY A 277 12.44 13.46 15.73
C GLY A 277 11.26 12.50 15.70
N ALA A 278 10.88 12.05 16.89
CA ALA A 278 9.75 11.18 17.11
C ALA A 278 8.61 11.91 17.82
N VAL A 279 7.38 11.48 17.55
CA VAL A 279 6.15 12.04 18.12
C VAL A 279 5.24 10.93 18.59
N ASP A 280 4.62 11.10 19.76
CA ASP A 280 3.53 10.26 20.24
C ASP A 280 2.17 10.93 20.03
N THR A 281 1.11 10.18 20.25
CA THR A 281 -0.28 10.66 20.12
C THR A 281 -0.58 11.83 21.08
N ALA A 282 0.03 11.86 22.28
CA ALA A 282 -0.20 12.94 23.22
C ALA A 282 0.43 14.27 22.74
N ALA A 283 1.63 14.22 22.18
CA ALA A 283 2.30 15.39 21.62
C ALA A 283 1.62 15.89 20.32
N PHE A 284 1.14 14.99 19.47
CA PHE A 284 0.30 15.35 18.32
C PHE A 284 -0.96 16.08 18.76
N ARG A 285 -1.69 15.51 19.74
CA ARG A 285 -2.89 16.11 20.30
C ARG A 285 -2.60 17.50 20.88
N ALA A 286 -1.56 17.64 21.72
CA ALA A 286 -1.18 18.92 22.30
C ALA A 286 -0.85 20.00 21.24
N SER A 287 -0.28 19.59 20.09
CA SER A 287 -0.02 20.49 18.97
C SER A 287 -1.32 20.94 18.30
N TYR A 288 -2.27 20.02 18.11
CA TYR A 288 -3.59 20.32 17.55
C TYR A 288 -4.42 21.19 18.50
N ASP A 289 -4.46 20.87 19.81
CA ASP A 289 -5.15 21.63 20.85
C ASP A 289 -4.68 23.09 20.88
N ALA A 290 -3.37 23.31 20.73
CA ALA A 290 -2.79 24.65 20.70
C ALA A 290 -3.16 25.44 19.42
N ALA A 291 -3.27 24.77 18.27
CA ALA A 291 -3.61 25.40 17.00
C ALA A 291 -5.12 25.67 16.87
N PHE A 292 -5.95 24.76 17.38
CA PHE A 292 -7.41 24.77 17.21
C PHE A 292 -8.16 24.53 18.54
N PRO A 293 -7.98 25.41 19.58
CA PRO A 293 -8.50 25.13 20.92
C PRO A 293 -10.02 24.98 20.98
N ALA A 294 -10.76 25.76 20.19
CA ALA A 294 -12.23 25.66 20.16
C ALA A 294 -12.69 24.36 19.52
N ALA A 295 -12.08 23.98 18.37
CA ALA A 295 -12.41 22.73 17.68
C ALA A 295 -12.04 21.50 18.52
N SER A 296 -10.90 21.54 19.19
CA SER A 296 -10.42 20.41 20.01
C SER A 296 -11.31 20.12 21.21
N ALA A 297 -11.97 21.13 21.77
CA ALA A 297 -12.89 20.98 22.90
C ALA A 297 -14.13 20.12 22.56
N ASP A 298 -14.52 20.08 21.29
CA ASP A 298 -15.69 19.35 20.80
C ASP A 298 -15.34 17.92 20.30
N ILE A 299 -14.04 17.55 20.30
CA ILE A 299 -13.58 16.24 19.83
C ILE A 299 -13.57 15.24 20.99
N ASP A 300 -14.25 14.11 20.81
CA ASP A 300 -14.11 12.97 21.73
C ASP A 300 -12.81 12.18 21.41
N TRP A 301 -11.68 12.72 21.87
CA TRP A 301 -10.36 12.11 21.71
C TRP A 301 -10.32 10.68 22.27
N GLN A 302 -11.01 10.43 23.39
CA GLN A 302 -11.01 9.12 24.02
C GLN A 302 -11.70 8.06 23.13
N ALA A 303 -12.85 8.42 22.55
CA ALA A 303 -13.55 7.52 21.66
C ALA A 303 -12.77 7.27 20.36
N TRP A 304 -12.14 8.30 19.77
CA TRP A 304 -11.35 8.14 18.55
C TRP A 304 -10.09 7.29 18.75
N LEU A 305 -9.34 7.55 19.78
CA LEU A 305 -8.01 6.96 19.97
C LEU A 305 -8.08 5.58 20.66
N HIS A 306 -8.94 5.41 21.64
CA HIS A 306 -8.88 4.28 22.56
C HIS A 306 -10.12 3.37 22.55
N ALA A 307 -11.25 3.79 21.95
CA ALA A 307 -12.38 2.87 21.80
C ALA A 307 -12.13 1.88 20.66
N PRO A 308 -12.42 0.58 20.87
CA PRO A 308 -12.33 -0.42 19.82
C PRO A 308 -13.50 -0.25 18.83
N GLY A 309 -13.40 -0.90 17.68
CA GLY A 309 -14.42 -0.90 16.64
C GLY A 309 -14.30 0.26 15.65
N MET A 310 -15.41 0.55 14.99
CA MET A 310 -15.50 1.64 14.03
C MET A 310 -15.36 3.01 14.70
N PRO A 311 -14.95 4.05 13.95
CA PRO A 311 -14.93 5.42 14.44
C PRO A 311 -16.27 5.89 15.04
N PRO A 312 -16.25 6.79 16.04
CA PRO A 312 -17.49 7.31 16.65
C PRO A 312 -18.29 8.21 15.70
N VAL A 313 -17.65 8.71 14.64
CA VAL A 313 -18.27 9.57 13.61
C VAL A 313 -18.11 8.92 12.26
N ASP A 314 -19.18 8.80 11.50
CA ASP A 314 -19.14 8.39 10.10
C ASP A 314 -18.66 9.56 9.22
N VAL A 315 -17.36 9.57 8.96
CA VAL A 315 -16.75 10.56 8.06
C VAL A 315 -17.03 10.28 6.58
N GLY A 316 -17.46 9.07 6.26
CA GLY A 316 -17.84 8.67 4.89
C GLY A 316 -19.17 9.27 4.43
N ALA A 317 -20.04 9.64 5.37
CA ALA A 317 -21.24 10.38 5.06
C ALA A 317 -20.87 11.76 4.48
N GLY A 318 -21.12 11.97 3.20
CA GLY A 318 -20.82 13.21 2.49
C GLY A 318 -19.63 13.14 1.53
N TYR A 319 -19.02 11.96 1.32
CA TYR A 319 -18.12 11.76 0.18
C TYR A 319 -18.90 11.75 -1.14
N ASP A 320 -18.27 12.26 -2.21
CA ASP A 320 -18.80 12.08 -3.56
C ASP A 320 -18.64 10.60 -3.95
N THR A 321 -19.77 9.90 -4.07
CA THR A 321 -19.79 8.46 -4.40
C THR A 321 -19.92 8.18 -5.89
N SER A 322 -20.00 9.21 -6.76
CA SER A 322 -20.33 9.07 -8.18
C SER A 322 -19.49 8.05 -8.95
N LEU A 323 -18.17 8.03 -8.71
CA LEU A 323 -17.28 7.04 -9.32
C LEU A 323 -17.51 5.62 -8.78
N ARG A 324 -17.88 5.49 -7.51
CA ARG A 324 -18.16 4.19 -6.87
C ARG A 324 -19.54 3.70 -7.24
N ASP A 325 -20.52 4.58 -7.35
CA ASP A 325 -21.91 4.24 -7.72
C ASP A 325 -21.96 3.55 -9.08
N ALA A 326 -21.11 3.94 -10.02
CA ALA A 326 -20.99 3.26 -11.31
C ALA A 326 -20.54 1.78 -11.16
N SER A 327 -19.59 1.53 -10.28
CA SER A 327 -19.11 0.17 -9.97
C SER A 327 -20.16 -0.64 -9.22
N ASP A 328 -20.82 -0.04 -8.25
CA ASP A 328 -21.87 -0.67 -7.43
C ASP A 328 -23.11 -0.98 -8.27
N ALA A 329 -23.53 -0.07 -9.17
CA ALA A 329 -24.64 -0.29 -10.11
C ALA A 329 -24.35 -1.45 -11.08
N ALA A 330 -23.14 -1.53 -11.63
CA ALA A 330 -22.72 -2.64 -12.46
C ALA A 330 -22.75 -3.97 -11.69
N ALA A 331 -22.24 -3.99 -10.46
CA ALA A 331 -22.24 -5.18 -9.60
C ALA A 331 -23.68 -5.64 -9.29
N MET A 332 -24.58 -4.70 -9.01
CA MET A 332 -25.98 -5.00 -8.76
C MET A 332 -26.68 -5.57 -10.00
N ALA A 333 -26.40 -5.02 -11.19
CA ALA A 333 -26.96 -5.55 -12.45
C ALA A 333 -26.54 -7.01 -12.69
N TRP A 334 -25.26 -7.32 -12.51
CA TRP A 334 -24.73 -8.68 -12.65
C TRP A 334 -25.28 -9.62 -11.56
N HIS A 335 -25.37 -9.16 -10.32
CA HIS A 335 -25.99 -9.89 -9.21
C HIS A 335 -27.45 -10.27 -9.53
N THR A 336 -28.25 -9.30 -9.94
CA THR A 336 -29.67 -9.51 -10.24
C THR A 336 -29.87 -10.49 -11.40
N CYS A 337 -29.04 -10.35 -12.44
CA CYS A 337 -29.08 -11.23 -13.61
C CYS A 337 -28.72 -12.68 -13.22
N ASP A 338 -27.68 -12.90 -12.42
CA ASP A 338 -27.28 -14.24 -11.96
C ASP A 338 -28.35 -14.87 -11.05
N VAL A 339 -29.03 -14.10 -10.19
CA VAL A 339 -30.12 -14.60 -9.34
C VAL A 339 -31.29 -15.06 -10.21
N LEU A 340 -31.65 -14.32 -11.25
CA LEU A 340 -32.76 -14.67 -12.16
C LEU A 340 -32.39 -15.85 -13.08
N ALA A 341 -31.11 -16.04 -13.40
CA ALA A 341 -30.63 -17.15 -14.23
C ALA A 341 -30.54 -18.49 -13.49
N THR A 342 -30.65 -18.50 -12.15
CA THR A 342 -30.66 -19.73 -11.35
C THR A 342 -31.94 -20.53 -11.62
N GLY A 343 -31.93 -21.40 -12.63
CA GLY A 343 -33.07 -22.23 -13.06
C GLY A 343 -33.23 -22.34 -14.57
N THR A 344 -32.56 -21.49 -15.34
CA THR A 344 -32.58 -21.54 -16.82
C THR A 344 -31.16 -21.31 -17.39
N PRO A 345 -30.79 -21.95 -18.53
CA PRO A 345 -29.44 -21.84 -19.10
C PRO A 345 -29.05 -20.46 -19.63
N ALA A 346 -29.98 -19.51 -19.67
CA ALA A 346 -29.72 -18.11 -20.02
C ALA A 346 -30.70 -17.22 -19.27
N ALA A 347 -30.25 -16.09 -18.77
CA ALA A 347 -31.12 -15.04 -18.28
C ALA A 347 -32.09 -14.61 -19.41
N PRO A 348 -33.39 -14.40 -19.16
CA PRO A 348 -34.36 -14.06 -20.18
C PRO A 348 -34.07 -12.82 -21.04
N GLY A 349 -33.07 -12.02 -20.68
CA GLY A 349 -32.62 -10.82 -21.41
C GLY A 349 -31.11 -10.82 -21.78
N GLY A 350 -30.39 -11.95 -21.57
CA GLY A 350 -28.94 -11.99 -21.70
C GLY A 350 -28.22 -11.40 -20.47
N TRP A 351 -26.89 -11.43 -20.49
CA TRP A 351 -26.06 -10.80 -19.45
C TRP A 351 -26.04 -9.29 -19.65
N PRO A 352 -25.81 -8.49 -18.56
CA PRO A 352 -25.69 -7.03 -18.67
C PRO A 352 -24.60 -6.66 -19.67
N ALA A 353 -24.81 -5.58 -20.42
CA ALA A 353 -23.75 -4.98 -21.21
C ALA A 353 -22.57 -4.58 -20.30
N PRO A 354 -21.33 -4.75 -20.75
CA PRO A 354 -20.17 -4.36 -19.95
C PRO A 354 -20.22 -2.86 -19.64
N ALA A 355 -20.11 -2.51 -18.35
CA ALA A 355 -19.94 -1.14 -17.94
C ALA A 355 -18.54 -0.66 -18.35
N THR A 356 -18.44 0.61 -18.78
CA THR A 356 -17.15 1.24 -19.00
C THR A 356 -16.67 1.87 -17.69
N PHE A 357 -15.50 1.48 -17.23
CA PHE A 357 -14.85 2.03 -16.06
C PHE A 357 -13.75 3.01 -16.46
N ALA A 358 -13.63 4.14 -15.77
CA ALA A 358 -12.61 5.13 -16.03
C ALA A 358 -11.22 4.69 -15.54
N SER A 359 -11.16 3.72 -14.62
CA SER A 359 -9.91 3.18 -14.07
C SER A 359 -10.01 1.71 -13.73
N SER A 360 -8.85 1.04 -13.62
CA SER A 360 -8.76 -0.33 -13.11
C SER A 360 -9.24 -0.46 -11.66
N GLU A 361 -9.15 0.62 -10.88
CA GLU A 361 -9.62 0.68 -9.50
C GLU A 361 -11.16 0.58 -9.41
N GLN A 362 -11.89 1.21 -10.35
CA GLN A 362 -13.33 1.02 -10.46
C GLN A 362 -13.70 -0.41 -10.86
N LEU A 363 -12.91 -1.04 -11.73
CA LEU A 363 -13.11 -2.46 -12.09
C LEU A 363 -12.88 -3.38 -10.87
N VAL A 364 -11.85 -3.09 -10.06
CA VAL A 364 -11.63 -3.82 -8.78
C VAL A 364 -12.81 -3.61 -7.83
N ALA A 365 -13.26 -2.36 -7.64
CA ALA A 365 -14.41 -2.04 -6.78
C ALA A 365 -15.70 -2.77 -7.23
N PHE A 366 -15.92 -2.87 -8.55
CA PHE A 366 -17.01 -3.66 -9.13
C PHE A 366 -16.91 -5.14 -8.75
N LEU A 367 -15.73 -5.75 -8.93
CA LEU A 367 -15.53 -7.17 -8.61
C LEU A 367 -15.66 -7.46 -7.12
N GLU A 368 -15.15 -6.58 -6.26
CA GLU A 368 -15.27 -6.70 -4.80
C GLU A 368 -16.73 -6.56 -4.38
N ARG A 369 -17.46 -5.57 -4.92
CA ARG A 369 -18.87 -5.41 -4.63
C ARG A 369 -19.70 -6.60 -5.07
N LEU A 370 -19.42 -7.15 -6.24
CA LEU A 370 -20.08 -8.36 -6.72
C LEU A 370 -19.77 -9.56 -5.81
N ALA A 371 -18.53 -9.70 -5.34
CA ALA A 371 -18.15 -10.74 -4.38
C ALA A 371 -18.90 -10.61 -3.03
N GLU A 372 -19.09 -9.39 -2.53
CA GLU A 372 -19.90 -9.14 -1.33
C GLU A 372 -21.35 -9.57 -1.53
N LEU A 373 -22.00 -9.08 -2.61
CA LEU A 373 -23.39 -9.41 -2.94
C LEU A 373 -23.61 -10.91 -3.12
N ARG A 374 -22.56 -11.63 -3.52
CA ARG A 374 -22.58 -13.07 -3.76
C ARG A 374 -21.88 -13.88 -2.67
N SER A 375 -21.64 -13.32 -1.50
CA SER A 375 -20.94 -13.99 -0.40
C SER A 375 -21.71 -15.20 0.14
N ALA A 376 -23.01 -15.10 0.31
CA ALA A 376 -23.87 -16.20 0.79
C ALA A 376 -24.17 -17.23 -0.30
N THR A 377 -24.38 -16.78 -1.54
CA THR A 377 -24.68 -17.61 -2.70
C THR A 377 -23.71 -17.22 -3.83
N PRO A 378 -22.60 -17.95 -4.01
CA PRO A 378 -21.61 -17.65 -5.04
C PRO A 378 -22.22 -17.59 -6.46
N LEU A 379 -21.53 -16.90 -7.36
CA LEU A 379 -21.93 -16.83 -8.78
C LEU A 379 -22.04 -18.22 -9.41
N ALA A 380 -23.00 -18.39 -10.29
CA ALA A 380 -23.06 -19.56 -11.16
C ALA A 380 -21.94 -19.54 -12.20
N LEU A 381 -21.42 -20.70 -12.59
CA LEU A 381 -20.32 -20.80 -13.58
C LEU A 381 -20.62 -20.13 -14.93
N PRO A 382 -21.87 -20.16 -15.47
CA PRO A 382 -22.20 -19.39 -16.67
C PRO A 382 -22.00 -17.86 -16.48
N ALA A 383 -22.31 -17.31 -15.31
CA ALA A 383 -22.08 -15.90 -15.00
C ALA A 383 -20.58 -15.58 -14.93
N VAL A 384 -19.78 -16.47 -14.34
CA VAL A 384 -18.31 -16.35 -14.31
C VAL A 384 -17.74 -16.29 -15.74
N ARG A 385 -18.17 -17.17 -16.63
CA ARG A 385 -17.74 -17.17 -18.03
C ARG A 385 -18.17 -15.92 -18.79
N ALA A 386 -19.40 -15.46 -18.54
CA ALA A 386 -19.91 -14.24 -19.16
C ALA A 386 -19.15 -12.98 -18.70
N LEU A 387 -18.80 -12.90 -17.40
CA LEU A 387 -17.97 -11.82 -16.85
C LEU A 387 -16.58 -11.79 -17.51
N ASP A 388 -15.94 -12.95 -17.65
CA ASP A 388 -14.64 -13.04 -18.31
C ASP A 388 -14.71 -12.58 -19.77
N ALA A 389 -15.73 -13.05 -20.50
CA ALA A 389 -15.95 -12.65 -21.88
C ALA A 389 -16.23 -11.13 -22.03
N ALA A 390 -16.96 -10.55 -21.06
CA ALA A 390 -17.35 -9.13 -21.09
C ALA A 390 -16.18 -8.18 -20.77
N TYR A 391 -15.30 -8.55 -19.83
CA TYR A 391 -14.27 -7.67 -19.28
C TYR A 391 -12.83 -8.16 -19.51
N ALA A 392 -12.64 -9.30 -20.20
CA ALA A 392 -11.33 -9.94 -20.45
C ALA A 392 -10.49 -10.12 -19.16
N LEU A 393 -11.14 -10.49 -18.05
CA LEU A 393 -10.53 -10.51 -16.71
C LEU A 393 -9.38 -11.50 -16.58
N SER A 394 -9.45 -12.62 -17.29
CA SER A 394 -8.39 -13.64 -17.30
C SER A 394 -7.15 -13.22 -18.10
N ALA A 395 -7.25 -12.19 -18.95
CA ALA A 395 -6.15 -11.69 -19.77
C ALA A 395 -5.42 -10.49 -19.14
N THR A 396 -5.92 -9.93 -18.05
CA THR A 396 -5.35 -8.74 -17.41
C THR A 396 -3.96 -9.00 -16.80
N ARG A 397 -3.09 -8.02 -16.91
CA ARG A 397 -1.79 -8.00 -16.21
C ARG A 397 -1.85 -7.29 -14.87
N ASN A 398 -2.89 -6.48 -14.62
CA ASN A 398 -3.06 -5.76 -13.36
C ASN A 398 -3.30 -6.74 -12.21
N ALA A 399 -2.39 -6.75 -11.23
CA ALA A 399 -2.40 -7.72 -10.13
C ALA A 399 -3.61 -7.55 -9.19
N GLU A 400 -4.13 -6.33 -9.03
CA GLU A 400 -5.33 -6.07 -8.22
C GLU A 400 -6.58 -6.70 -8.88
N VAL A 401 -6.74 -6.50 -10.18
CA VAL A 401 -7.85 -7.10 -10.94
C VAL A 401 -7.73 -8.62 -10.94
N ARG A 402 -6.51 -9.15 -11.17
CA ARG A 402 -6.26 -10.62 -11.12
C ARG A 402 -6.60 -11.21 -9.76
N ALA A 403 -6.18 -10.56 -8.68
CA ALA A 403 -6.46 -11.03 -7.32
C ALA A 403 -7.97 -11.04 -7.03
N ALA A 404 -8.68 -9.97 -7.35
CA ALA A 404 -10.13 -9.87 -7.16
C ALA A 404 -10.87 -10.92 -8.00
N TRP A 405 -10.48 -11.06 -9.26
CA TRP A 405 -11.07 -12.04 -10.18
C TRP A 405 -10.85 -13.49 -9.73
N LEU A 406 -9.62 -13.86 -9.37
CA LEU A 406 -9.32 -15.21 -8.89
C LEU A 406 -10.09 -15.54 -7.61
N ARG A 407 -10.20 -14.61 -6.67
CA ARG A 407 -11.00 -14.79 -5.46
C ARG A 407 -12.48 -15.06 -5.78
N LEU A 408 -13.04 -14.32 -6.72
CA LEU A 408 -14.42 -14.49 -7.15
C LEU A 408 -14.64 -15.86 -7.83
N ARG A 409 -13.73 -16.31 -8.71
CA ARG A 409 -13.76 -17.63 -9.33
C ARG A 409 -13.66 -18.77 -8.31
N VAL A 410 -12.74 -18.66 -7.37
CA VAL A 410 -12.58 -19.65 -6.29
C VAL A 410 -13.83 -19.70 -5.40
N ALA A 411 -14.46 -18.54 -5.12
CA ALA A 411 -15.72 -18.50 -4.38
C ALA A 411 -16.85 -19.21 -5.13
N ALA A 412 -16.90 -19.03 -6.45
CA ALA A 412 -17.86 -19.72 -7.35
C ALA A 412 -17.62 -21.23 -7.48
N GLY A 413 -16.50 -21.77 -6.96
CA GLY A 413 -16.14 -23.17 -7.11
C GLY A 413 -15.64 -23.52 -8.51
N ASP A 414 -15.20 -22.53 -9.29
CA ASP A 414 -14.68 -22.72 -10.65
C ASP A 414 -13.31 -23.41 -10.61
N ALA A 415 -13.29 -24.73 -10.81
CA ALA A 415 -12.06 -25.51 -10.79
C ALA A 415 -11.11 -25.17 -11.96
N ASP A 416 -11.63 -24.61 -13.07
CA ASP A 416 -10.83 -24.22 -14.23
C ASP A 416 -9.87 -23.05 -13.90
N CYS A 417 -10.08 -22.33 -12.77
CA CYS A 417 -9.17 -21.27 -12.33
C CYS A 417 -7.90 -21.77 -11.62
N LEU A 418 -7.81 -23.08 -11.32
CA LEU A 418 -6.74 -23.61 -10.49
C LEU A 418 -5.34 -23.33 -11.05
N GLY A 419 -5.14 -23.51 -12.36
CA GLY A 419 -3.86 -23.21 -13.01
C GLY A 419 -3.47 -21.75 -12.88
N ALA A 420 -4.41 -20.83 -13.10
CA ALA A 420 -4.19 -19.39 -12.98
C ALA A 420 -3.94 -18.97 -11.52
N ALA A 421 -4.68 -19.55 -10.57
CA ALA A 421 -4.47 -19.29 -9.13
C ALA A 421 -3.10 -19.80 -8.67
N ALA A 422 -2.68 -21.00 -9.09
CA ALA A 422 -1.37 -21.54 -8.78
C ALA A 422 -0.25 -20.67 -9.37
N ALA A 423 -0.36 -20.25 -10.64
CA ALA A 423 0.59 -19.35 -11.27
C ALA A 423 0.70 -18.03 -10.49
N PHE A 424 -0.42 -17.38 -10.20
CA PHE A 424 -0.44 -16.10 -9.47
C PHE A 424 0.15 -16.22 -8.07
N LEU A 425 -0.08 -17.31 -7.35
CA LEU A 425 0.48 -17.56 -6.03
C LEU A 425 1.98 -17.88 -6.06
N THR A 426 2.51 -18.39 -7.19
CA THR A 426 3.94 -18.73 -7.30
C THR A 426 4.80 -17.64 -7.93
N GLU A 427 4.21 -16.73 -8.71
CA GLU A 427 4.95 -15.68 -9.42
C GLU A 427 5.25 -14.45 -8.56
N GLN A 428 4.63 -14.29 -7.40
CA GLN A 428 4.79 -13.13 -6.52
C GLN A 428 4.59 -13.49 -5.04
N GLY A 429 5.15 -12.68 -4.12
CA GLY A 429 5.16 -12.91 -2.68
C GLY A 429 4.37 -11.90 -1.84
N ARG A 430 3.60 -10.98 -2.47
CA ARG A 430 2.92 -9.91 -1.76
C ARG A 430 1.77 -10.43 -0.90
N MET A 431 1.87 -10.23 0.41
CA MET A 431 0.90 -10.76 1.39
C MET A 431 -0.54 -10.28 1.16
N LYS A 432 -0.70 -9.06 0.61
CA LYS A 432 -2.02 -8.51 0.21
C LYS A 432 -2.79 -9.47 -0.70
N TYR A 433 -2.10 -10.21 -1.57
CA TYR A 433 -2.71 -11.15 -2.50
C TYR A 433 -2.65 -12.59 -2.01
N LEU A 434 -1.49 -12.99 -1.46
CA LEU A 434 -1.29 -14.37 -1.01
C LEU A 434 -2.31 -14.79 0.03
N ARG A 435 -2.37 -14.05 1.14
CA ARG A 435 -3.19 -14.41 2.31
C ARG A 435 -4.69 -14.54 1.98
N PRO A 436 -5.36 -13.56 1.32
CA PRO A 436 -6.77 -13.69 0.98
C PRO A 436 -7.05 -14.84 0.02
N LEU A 437 -6.19 -15.07 -0.98
CA LEU A 437 -6.41 -16.12 -1.97
C LEU A 437 -6.20 -17.52 -1.36
N TYR A 438 -5.17 -17.73 -0.53
CA TYR A 438 -4.99 -18.99 0.21
C TYR A 438 -6.16 -19.26 1.16
N ARG A 439 -6.62 -18.26 1.91
CA ARG A 439 -7.82 -18.39 2.76
C ARG A 439 -9.06 -18.76 1.95
N GLN A 440 -9.24 -18.17 0.78
CA GLN A 440 -10.36 -18.45 -0.12
C GLN A 440 -10.29 -19.87 -0.68
N LEU A 441 -9.12 -20.33 -1.13
CA LEU A 441 -8.89 -21.71 -1.57
C LEU A 441 -9.21 -22.71 -0.45
N ARG A 442 -8.67 -22.51 0.75
CA ARG A 442 -8.89 -23.36 1.92
C ARG A 442 -10.39 -23.50 2.26
N ARG A 443 -11.15 -22.41 2.12
CA ARG A 443 -12.60 -22.36 2.43
C ARG A 443 -13.49 -22.80 1.27
N SER A 444 -12.92 -23.09 0.11
CA SER A 444 -13.69 -23.47 -1.09
C SER A 444 -14.53 -24.74 -0.85
N LYS A 445 -15.77 -24.73 -1.34
CA LYS A 445 -16.64 -25.89 -1.35
C LYS A 445 -16.20 -26.94 -2.38
N ALA A 446 -15.45 -26.53 -3.41
CA ALA A 446 -14.88 -27.43 -4.41
C ALA A 446 -13.68 -28.19 -3.81
N PRO A 447 -13.73 -29.54 -3.72
CA PRO A 447 -12.66 -30.31 -3.07
C PRO A 447 -11.29 -30.13 -3.72
N GLN A 448 -11.25 -30.00 -5.06
CA GLN A 448 -10.00 -29.81 -5.81
C GLN A 448 -9.32 -28.49 -5.45
N LEU A 449 -10.08 -27.39 -5.37
CA LEU A 449 -9.55 -26.06 -4.98
C LEU A 449 -9.06 -26.07 -3.54
N ARG A 450 -9.79 -26.73 -2.64
CA ARG A 450 -9.41 -26.83 -1.23
C ARG A 450 -8.13 -27.63 -1.03
N ALA A 451 -7.98 -28.78 -1.70
CA ALA A 451 -6.79 -29.62 -1.66
C ALA A 451 -5.56 -28.89 -2.21
N ALA A 452 -5.72 -28.16 -3.31
CA ALA A 452 -4.65 -27.41 -3.97
C ALA A 452 -4.01 -26.32 -3.09
N ALA A 453 -4.72 -25.77 -2.11
CA ALA A 453 -4.16 -24.74 -1.24
C ALA A 453 -2.86 -25.18 -0.56
N ALA A 454 -2.85 -26.37 0.06
CA ALA A 454 -1.67 -26.92 0.73
C ALA A 454 -0.57 -27.32 -0.27
N GLU A 455 -0.95 -27.89 -1.41
CA GLU A 455 0.00 -28.31 -2.44
C GLU A 455 0.73 -27.12 -3.08
N ILE A 456 0.01 -26.05 -3.41
CA ILE A 456 0.60 -24.82 -3.97
C ILE A 456 1.55 -24.22 -2.94
N PHE A 457 1.13 -24.11 -1.67
CA PHE A 457 1.97 -23.56 -0.61
C PHE A 457 3.24 -24.38 -0.40
N ALA A 458 3.15 -25.70 -0.34
CA ALA A 458 4.31 -26.57 -0.18
C ALA A 458 5.38 -26.37 -1.26
N ARG A 459 4.96 -26.07 -2.51
CA ARG A 459 5.85 -25.79 -3.64
C ARG A 459 6.40 -24.35 -3.61
N ALA A 460 5.60 -23.38 -3.17
CA ALA A 460 5.93 -21.96 -3.28
C ALA A 460 6.63 -21.39 -2.03
N LYS A 461 6.45 -21.99 -0.83
CA LYS A 461 6.92 -21.42 0.45
C LYS A 461 8.40 -21.09 0.49
N GLY A 462 9.25 -21.85 -0.21
CA GLY A 462 10.69 -21.60 -0.27
C GLY A 462 11.10 -20.37 -1.09
N ALA A 463 10.20 -19.84 -1.93
CA ALA A 463 10.40 -18.62 -2.71
C ALA A 463 9.77 -17.38 -2.04
N TYR A 464 8.98 -17.57 -0.99
CA TYR A 464 8.39 -16.45 -0.27
C TYR A 464 9.35 -15.86 0.75
N HIS A 465 9.15 -14.58 1.06
CA HIS A 465 9.78 -13.97 2.23
C HIS A 465 9.34 -14.72 3.51
N PRO A 466 10.21 -14.91 4.52
CA PRO A 466 9.88 -15.66 5.74
C PRO A 466 8.59 -15.21 6.43
N ILE A 467 8.33 -13.90 6.52
CA ILE A 467 7.10 -13.37 7.11
C ILE A 467 5.86 -13.80 6.30
N ALA A 468 5.93 -13.77 4.98
CA ALA A 468 4.82 -14.19 4.13
C ALA A 468 4.56 -15.70 4.25
N ALA A 469 5.61 -16.50 4.31
CA ALA A 469 5.50 -17.94 4.52
C ALA A 469 4.87 -18.26 5.88
N LYS A 470 5.33 -17.61 6.97
CA LYS A 470 4.76 -17.72 8.32
C LYS A 470 3.26 -17.38 8.32
N MET A 471 2.89 -16.24 7.78
CA MET A 471 1.51 -15.76 7.80
C MET A 471 0.57 -16.63 6.94
N VAL A 472 1.04 -17.15 5.81
CA VAL A 472 0.27 -18.09 4.98
C VAL A 472 0.11 -19.44 5.67
N ALA A 473 1.15 -19.96 6.33
CA ALA A 473 1.08 -21.18 7.12
C ALA A 473 0.00 -21.09 8.22
N GLN A 474 -0.05 -19.97 8.94
CA GLN A 474 -1.10 -19.69 9.92
C GLN A 474 -2.49 -19.64 9.27
N ASP A 475 -2.65 -18.95 8.16
CA ASP A 475 -3.92 -18.88 7.42
C ASP A 475 -4.40 -20.26 6.93
N LEU A 476 -3.47 -21.18 6.64
CA LEU A 476 -3.75 -22.58 6.27
C LEU A 476 -3.93 -23.49 7.49
N GLY A 477 -3.69 -23.03 8.73
CA GLY A 477 -3.76 -23.81 9.95
C GLY A 477 -2.69 -24.89 10.02
N GLN A 478 -1.55 -24.64 9.37
CA GLN A 478 -0.33 -25.43 9.51
C GLN A 478 0.43 -24.84 10.69
N ALA A 479 0.59 -25.60 11.77
CA ALA A 479 1.42 -25.20 12.90
C ALA A 479 2.88 -25.00 12.42
N GLU A 480 3.61 -24.10 13.08
CA GLU A 480 5.06 -23.98 12.88
C GLU A 480 5.69 -25.33 13.24
N GLU A 481 6.17 -26.08 12.24
CA GLU A 481 7.12 -27.15 12.48
C GLU A 481 8.46 -26.50 12.81
N GLY A 482 8.80 -26.45 14.11
CA GLY A 482 10.17 -26.29 14.59
C GLY A 482 10.66 -24.86 14.76
N ALA A 483 10.31 -24.21 15.86
CA ALA A 483 11.22 -23.36 16.61
C ALA A 483 11.64 -24.16 17.85
N ALA A 484 12.65 -24.98 17.72
CA ALA A 484 13.40 -25.56 18.84
C ALA A 484 14.83 -25.00 18.79
#